data_00afa201f9bfd273ebd25ca85ce23caf
#
_entry.id   00afa201f9bfd273ebd25ca85ce23caf
#
_cell.length_a   1.000
_cell.length_b   1.000
_cell.length_c   1.000
_cell.angle_alpha   90.00
_cell.angle_beta   90.00
_cell.angle_gamma   90.00
#
_symmetry.space_group_name_H-M   'P 1'
#
loop_
_entity.id
_entity.type
_entity.pdbx_description
1 polymer ?
#
loop_
_entity_poly.entity_id
_entity_poly.type
_entity_poly.pdbx_seq_one_letter_code
_entity_poly.pdbx_strand_id
1 'polypeptide(L)'
;TGSDIAPNQIAQAKACSAGMDIAYLVSAAEDLDLPAGSFDCITACQCYWYFDNARIAPVLSRLLKPHGKVLFLCMEWLPYEDKIAAASENLVLQYNPKWSGAGETMHPIAVAPELLEYFDLTYHEEYLLDVPFTRDSWNGRMKACRGIGATLSPEEIAAWEKEHLQLLRTIAPEAFTVKHYAAIAELTKKEHTPCT
;
A
#
# COMPACT_ATOMS: atom_id res chain seq x y z
N THR A 1 -5.25 -2.80 16.32
CA THR A 1 -5.51 -1.37 16.08
C THR A 1 -5.15 -1.03 14.65
N GLY A 2 -6.00 -0.26 13.97
CA GLY A 2 -5.74 0.29 12.63
C GLY A 2 -5.83 1.82 12.63
N SER A 3 -5.02 2.48 11.83
CA SER A 3 -5.07 3.93 11.64
C SER A 3 -4.94 4.30 10.17
N ASP A 4 -5.60 5.37 9.79
CA ASP A 4 -5.47 6.01 8.48
C ASP A 4 -5.75 7.50 8.65
N ILE A 5 -5.10 8.33 7.82
CA ILE A 5 -5.32 9.78 7.83
C ILE A 5 -6.69 10.16 7.25
N ALA A 6 -7.28 9.30 6.40
CA ALA A 6 -8.52 9.56 5.70
C ALA A 6 -9.73 8.99 6.48
N PRO A 7 -10.68 9.85 6.95
CA PRO A 7 -11.85 9.40 7.71
C PRO A 7 -12.74 8.41 6.96
N ASN A 8 -12.86 8.54 5.64
CA ASN A 8 -13.64 7.64 4.80
C ASN A 8 -13.03 6.22 4.73
N GLN A 9 -11.69 6.09 4.73
CA GLN A 9 -11.03 4.80 4.80
C GLN A 9 -11.29 4.11 6.14
N ILE A 10 -11.22 4.85 7.25
CA ILE A 10 -11.56 4.32 8.56
C ILE A 10 -13.04 3.93 8.66
N ALA A 11 -13.95 4.71 8.07
CA ALA A 11 -15.37 4.35 8.03
C ALA A 11 -15.59 3.02 7.27
N GLN A 12 -14.94 2.85 6.13
CA GLN A 12 -15.00 1.63 5.34
C GLN A 12 -14.37 0.44 6.08
N ALA A 13 -13.19 0.65 6.71
CA ALA A 13 -12.53 -0.38 7.50
C ALA A 13 -13.43 -0.91 8.63
N LYS A 14 -14.08 0.00 9.37
CA LYS A 14 -15.05 -0.36 10.42
C LYS A 14 -16.24 -1.17 9.87
N ALA A 15 -16.74 -0.79 8.70
CA ALA A 15 -17.86 -1.50 8.05
C ALA A 15 -17.43 -2.92 7.62
N CYS A 16 -16.24 -3.07 7.03
CA CYS A 16 -15.72 -4.35 6.56
C CYS A 16 -15.32 -5.30 7.70
N SER A 17 -14.99 -4.77 8.88
CA SER A 17 -14.58 -5.55 10.06
C SER A 17 -15.65 -5.58 11.17
N ALA A 18 -16.91 -5.39 10.81
CA ALA A 18 -18.00 -5.43 11.77
C ALA A 18 -18.01 -6.76 12.54
N GLY A 19 -18.01 -6.69 13.87
CA GLY A 19 -17.94 -7.86 14.76
C GLY A 19 -16.53 -8.35 15.09
N MET A 20 -15.49 -7.72 14.56
CA MET A 20 -14.08 -7.96 14.95
C MET A 20 -13.67 -7.00 16.07
N ASP A 21 -12.82 -7.46 16.98
CA ASP A 21 -12.23 -6.62 18.03
C ASP A 21 -11.06 -5.82 17.50
N ILE A 22 -11.36 -4.79 16.69
CA ILE A 22 -10.35 -3.90 16.10
C ILE A 22 -10.69 -2.45 16.44
N ALA A 23 -9.79 -1.77 17.12
CA ALA A 23 -9.87 -0.33 17.36
C ALA A 23 -9.35 0.43 16.12
N TYR A 24 -10.06 1.47 15.69
CA TYR A 24 -9.67 2.31 14.55
C TYR A 24 -9.53 3.78 14.94
N LEU A 25 -8.49 4.41 14.44
CA LEU A 25 -8.14 5.82 14.66
C LEU A 25 -8.06 6.57 13.33
N VAL A 26 -8.61 7.78 13.29
CA VAL A 26 -8.33 8.74 12.21
C VAL A 26 -7.15 9.58 12.66
N SER A 27 -5.96 9.29 12.15
CA SER A 27 -4.72 9.99 12.51
C SER A 27 -3.66 9.76 11.45
N ALA A 28 -2.80 10.76 11.23
CA ALA A 28 -1.53 10.50 10.57
C ALA A 28 -0.69 9.54 11.42
N ALA A 29 0.11 8.71 10.79
CA ALA A 29 0.93 7.73 11.51
C ALA A 29 1.97 8.40 12.42
N GLU A 30 2.49 9.54 12.00
CA GLU A 30 3.45 10.37 12.73
C GLU A 30 2.87 11.00 14.01
N ASP A 31 1.55 11.15 14.08
CA ASP A 31 0.84 11.82 15.17
C ASP A 31 0.12 10.83 16.10
N LEU A 32 0.41 9.52 15.98
CA LEU A 32 -0.20 8.50 16.83
C LEU A 32 0.19 8.68 18.30
N ASP A 33 -0.80 9.02 19.12
CA ASP A 33 -0.68 9.12 20.58
C ASP A 33 -1.28 7.86 21.25
N LEU A 34 -0.51 6.78 21.22
CA LEU A 34 -0.83 5.50 21.85
C LEU A 34 0.22 5.19 22.90
N PRO A 35 -0.11 4.37 23.93
CA PRO A 35 0.84 4.03 25.01
C PRO A 35 2.12 3.41 24.46
N ALA A 36 3.26 3.79 25.04
CA ALA A 36 4.55 3.23 24.68
C ALA A 36 4.61 1.71 24.95
N GLY A 37 5.33 0.96 24.14
CA GLY A 37 5.51 -0.47 24.32
C GLY A 37 4.22 -1.28 24.23
N SER A 38 3.24 -0.83 23.45
CA SER A 38 1.93 -1.49 23.33
C SER A 38 1.87 -2.60 22.28
N PHE A 39 2.76 -2.56 21.29
CA PHE A 39 2.67 -3.43 20.11
C PHE A 39 3.85 -4.37 20.00
N ASP A 40 3.56 -5.62 19.66
CA ASP A 40 4.57 -6.62 19.28
C ASP A 40 5.02 -6.41 17.81
N CYS A 41 4.08 -5.96 16.97
CA CYS A 41 4.32 -5.73 15.55
C CYS A 41 3.49 -4.53 15.06
N ILE A 42 4.09 -3.73 14.19
CA ILE A 42 3.42 -2.65 13.44
C ILE A 42 3.59 -2.94 11.95
N THR A 43 2.51 -2.86 11.18
CA THR A 43 2.55 -3.07 9.73
C THR A 43 2.17 -1.80 8.99
N ALA A 44 2.90 -1.46 7.93
CA ALA A 44 2.54 -0.43 6.97
C ALA A 44 2.43 -1.04 5.58
N CYS A 45 1.17 -1.18 5.12
CA CYS A 45 0.84 -1.84 3.86
C CYS A 45 0.52 -0.79 2.80
N GLN A 46 1.28 -0.71 1.71
CA GLN A 46 1.09 0.23 0.59
C GLN A 46 1.10 1.70 1.00
N CYS A 47 1.81 2.09 2.08
CA CYS A 47 1.79 3.46 2.58
C CYS A 47 3.14 3.99 3.08
N TYR A 48 4.18 3.17 3.15
CA TYR A 48 5.48 3.55 3.71
C TYR A 48 6.09 4.80 3.04
N TRP A 49 6.01 4.91 1.74
CA TRP A 49 6.56 6.03 0.96
C TRP A 49 5.85 7.38 1.14
N TYR A 50 4.76 7.41 1.90
CA TYR A 50 4.07 8.66 2.27
C TYR A 50 4.50 9.21 3.61
N PHE A 51 5.30 8.46 4.38
CA PHE A 51 5.71 8.87 5.71
C PHE A 51 6.83 9.91 5.68
N ASP A 52 6.79 10.84 6.63
CA ASP A 52 7.95 11.62 7.05
C ASP A 52 8.84 10.72 7.92
N ASN A 53 9.90 10.18 7.33
CA ASN A 53 10.75 9.18 7.99
C ASN A 53 11.41 9.69 9.27
N ALA A 54 11.77 10.98 9.33
CA ALA A 54 12.34 11.59 10.54
C ALA A 54 11.34 11.68 11.69
N ARG A 55 10.06 11.88 11.38
CA ARG A 55 8.99 11.95 12.38
C ARG A 55 8.47 10.58 12.78
N ILE A 56 8.30 9.66 11.82
CA ILE A 56 7.69 8.35 12.09
C ILE A 56 8.64 7.40 12.84
N ALA A 57 9.94 7.45 12.60
CA ALA A 57 10.91 6.52 13.20
C ALA A 57 10.87 6.50 14.73
N PRO A 58 10.95 7.64 15.46
CA PRO A 58 10.81 7.65 16.91
C PRO A 58 9.42 7.22 17.40
N VAL A 59 8.34 7.49 16.64
CA VAL A 59 6.98 7.07 16.98
C VAL A 59 6.87 5.55 16.95
N LEU A 60 7.31 4.90 15.86
CA LEU A 60 7.31 3.45 15.75
C LEU A 60 8.15 2.80 16.85
N SER A 61 9.34 3.34 17.12
CA SER A 61 10.21 2.85 18.20
C SER A 61 9.55 2.98 19.58
N ARG A 62 8.88 4.09 19.85
CA ARG A 62 8.16 4.30 21.13
C ARG A 62 6.99 3.33 21.30
N LEU A 63 6.23 3.08 20.23
CA LEU A 63 5.04 2.22 20.28
C LEU A 63 5.35 0.74 20.43
N LEU A 64 6.49 0.28 19.92
CA LEU A 64 6.88 -1.12 19.97
C LEU A 64 7.44 -1.53 21.33
N LYS A 65 7.10 -2.75 21.74
CA LYS A 65 7.76 -3.46 22.84
C LYS A 65 9.25 -3.69 22.54
N PRO A 66 10.07 -4.08 23.53
CA PRO A 66 11.41 -4.60 23.26
C PRO A 66 11.36 -5.74 22.24
N HIS A 67 12.29 -5.75 21.27
CA HIS A 67 12.34 -6.69 20.14
C HIS A 67 11.09 -6.68 19.22
N GLY A 68 10.20 -5.71 19.36
CA GLY A 68 9.05 -5.54 18.48
C GLY A 68 9.48 -5.22 17.05
N LYS A 69 8.62 -5.54 16.09
CA LYS A 69 8.92 -5.49 14.66
C LYS A 69 8.08 -4.49 13.91
N VAL A 70 8.66 -3.88 12.89
CA VAL A 70 7.93 -3.16 11.83
C VAL A 70 8.00 -3.97 10.55
N LEU A 71 6.86 -4.13 9.89
CA LEU A 71 6.77 -4.74 8.56
C LEU A 71 6.29 -3.70 7.56
N PHE A 72 7.13 -3.36 6.61
CA PHE A 72 6.72 -2.64 5.41
C PHE A 72 6.37 -3.64 4.32
N LEU A 73 5.18 -3.50 3.75
CA LEU A 73 4.62 -4.43 2.78
C LEU A 73 4.13 -3.67 1.55
N CYS A 74 4.50 -4.17 0.40
CA CYS A 74 4.14 -3.61 -0.90
C CYS A 74 3.69 -4.74 -1.84
N MET A 75 2.68 -4.50 -2.67
CA MET A 75 2.27 -5.39 -3.75
C MET A 75 1.76 -4.56 -4.93
N GLU A 76 2.50 -4.58 -6.04
CA GLU A 76 2.17 -3.80 -7.24
C GLU A 76 2.13 -4.70 -8.48
N TRP A 77 1.32 -4.32 -9.47
CA TRP A 77 1.31 -4.99 -10.77
C TRP A 77 2.51 -4.54 -11.62
N LEU A 78 2.89 -5.41 -12.56
CA LEU A 78 4.08 -5.22 -13.40
C LEU A 78 3.66 -4.99 -14.88
N PRO A 79 3.48 -3.75 -15.32
CA PRO A 79 2.98 -3.46 -16.67
C PRO A 79 3.96 -3.84 -17.78
N TYR A 80 5.25 -3.94 -17.51
CA TYR A 80 6.24 -4.40 -18.50
C TYR A 80 6.25 -5.91 -18.68
N GLU A 81 5.68 -6.66 -17.73
CA GLU A 81 5.62 -8.12 -17.75
C GLU A 81 4.20 -8.65 -18.01
N ASP A 82 3.18 -7.78 -17.93
CA ASP A 82 1.77 -8.13 -18.09
C ASP A 82 1.05 -7.20 -19.06
N LYS A 83 0.53 -7.76 -20.15
CA LYS A 83 -0.14 -7.01 -21.22
C LYS A 83 -1.47 -6.39 -20.79
N ILE A 84 -2.18 -7.04 -19.85
CA ILE A 84 -3.46 -6.52 -19.35
C ILE A 84 -3.19 -5.31 -18.44
N ALA A 85 -2.19 -5.42 -17.56
CA ALA A 85 -1.75 -4.31 -16.74
C ALA A 85 -1.25 -3.14 -17.59
N ALA A 86 -0.39 -3.39 -18.58
CA ALA A 86 0.11 -2.36 -19.51
C ALA A 86 -1.02 -1.63 -20.24
N ALA A 87 -1.99 -2.38 -20.79
CA ALA A 87 -3.11 -1.79 -21.50
C ALA A 87 -4.01 -0.95 -20.58
N SER A 88 -4.22 -1.41 -19.35
CA SER A 88 -4.98 -0.68 -18.34
C SER A 88 -4.29 0.62 -17.92
N GLU A 89 -2.98 0.60 -17.65
CA GLU A 89 -2.20 1.81 -17.34
C GLU A 89 -2.20 2.82 -18.49
N ASN A 90 -2.03 2.34 -19.72
CA ASN A 90 -2.09 3.20 -20.89
C ASN A 90 -3.44 3.93 -21.00
N LEU A 91 -4.55 3.26 -20.66
CA LEU A 91 -5.84 3.92 -20.61
C LEU A 91 -5.95 4.92 -19.45
N VAL A 92 -5.38 4.62 -18.27
CA VAL A 92 -5.29 5.60 -17.18
C VAL A 92 -4.55 6.85 -17.63
N LEU A 93 -3.40 6.69 -18.29
CA LEU A 93 -2.58 7.80 -18.77
C LEU A 93 -3.25 8.65 -19.87
N GLN A 94 -4.21 8.10 -20.63
CA GLN A 94 -5.03 8.89 -21.56
C GLN A 94 -5.97 9.86 -20.83
N TYR A 95 -6.53 9.44 -19.71
CA TYR A 95 -7.41 10.26 -18.88
C TYR A 95 -6.62 11.17 -17.89
N ASN A 96 -5.50 10.70 -17.41
CA ASN A 96 -4.63 11.41 -16.48
C ASN A 96 -3.14 11.30 -16.87
N PRO A 97 -2.69 12.10 -17.83
CA PRO A 97 -1.29 12.05 -18.31
C PRO A 97 -0.24 12.41 -17.25
N LYS A 98 -0.67 12.99 -16.12
CA LYS A 98 0.23 13.39 -15.01
C LYS A 98 0.34 12.32 -13.92
N TRP A 99 -0.34 11.19 -14.08
CA TRP A 99 -0.26 10.13 -13.11
C TRP A 99 1.15 9.51 -13.08
N SER A 100 1.80 9.61 -11.92
CA SER A 100 3.18 9.14 -11.70
C SER A 100 3.29 7.70 -11.19
N GLY A 101 2.16 7.00 -11.01
CA GLY A 101 2.13 5.62 -10.49
C GLY A 101 2.13 4.56 -11.60
N ALA A 102 2.39 4.93 -12.86
CA ALA A 102 2.51 4.00 -13.96
C ALA A 102 3.97 3.53 -14.15
N GLY A 103 4.13 2.35 -14.75
CA GLY A 103 5.46 1.86 -15.13
C GLY A 103 6.23 1.21 -13.98
N GLU A 104 5.54 0.62 -13.03
CA GLU A 104 6.15 -0.07 -11.90
C GLU A 104 7.03 -1.25 -12.32
N THR A 105 8.13 -1.44 -11.60
CA THR A 105 9.07 -2.55 -11.77
C THR A 105 9.36 -3.19 -10.43
N MET A 106 9.73 -4.45 -10.42
CA MET A 106 10.11 -5.13 -9.19
C MET A 106 11.37 -4.52 -8.58
N HIS A 107 11.28 -4.11 -7.32
CA HIS A 107 12.40 -3.55 -6.56
C HIS A 107 12.21 -3.77 -5.04
N PRO A 108 13.31 -3.81 -4.25
CA PRO A 108 13.23 -3.88 -2.80
C PRO A 108 12.64 -2.60 -2.21
N ILE A 109 12.06 -2.72 -1.02
CA ILE A 109 11.67 -1.55 -0.23
C ILE A 109 12.93 -0.86 0.28
N ALA A 110 13.19 0.34 -0.21
CA ALA A 110 14.31 1.17 0.25
C ALA A 110 14.00 1.73 1.65
N VAL A 111 14.67 1.18 2.67
CA VAL A 111 14.51 1.66 4.05
C VAL A 111 15.31 2.94 4.26
N ALA A 112 14.65 3.98 4.73
CA ALA A 112 15.25 5.28 4.95
C ALA A 112 16.28 5.26 6.11
N PRO A 113 17.39 6.03 6.02
CA PRO A 113 18.42 6.08 7.04
C PRO A 113 17.90 6.42 8.45
N GLU A 114 16.89 7.30 8.53
CA GLU A 114 16.27 7.72 9.79
C GLU A 114 15.63 6.55 10.55
N LEU A 115 15.08 5.57 9.83
CA LEU A 115 14.57 4.35 10.44
C LEU A 115 15.70 3.46 10.95
N LEU A 116 16.83 3.41 10.23
CA LEU A 116 17.98 2.61 10.62
C LEU A 116 18.71 3.14 11.86
N GLU A 117 18.40 4.34 12.33
CA GLU A 117 18.84 4.82 13.65
C GLU A 117 18.18 4.06 14.79
N TYR A 118 16.92 3.67 14.62
CA TYR A 118 16.08 3.02 15.65
C TYR A 118 15.92 1.51 15.45
N PHE A 119 16.15 1.01 14.24
CA PHE A 119 15.85 -0.35 13.84
C PHE A 119 17.00 -0.99 13.09
N ASP A 120 17.09 -2.32 13.15
CA ASP A 120 17.92 -3.15 12.28
C ASP A 120 17.01 -3.76 11.20
N LEU A 121 17.42 -3.70 9.93
CA LEU A 121 16.77 -4.43 8.85
C LEU A 121 17.12 -5.91 8.99
N THR A 122 16.18 -6.73 9.44
CA THR A 122 16.39 -8.13 9.79
C THR A 122 15.95 -9.12 8.71
N TYR A 123 15.08 -8.67 7.80
CA TYR A 123 14.65 -9.47 6.65
C TYR A 123 14.17 -8.57 5.53
N HIS A 124 14.44 -8.95 4.29
CA HIS A 124 13.81 -8.38 3.10
C HIS A 124 13.67 -9.46 2.03
N GLU A 125 12.62 -9.36 1.24
CA GLU A 125 12.37 -10.28 0.13
C GLU A 125 11.49 -9.59 -0.92
N GLU A 126 11.74 -9.92 -2.19
CA GLU A 126 10.88 -9.61 -3.32
C GLU A 126 10.55 -10.91 -4.07
N TYR A 127 9.28 -11.09 -4.43
CA TYR A 127 8.85 -12.25 -5.19
C TYR A 127 7.70 -11.94 -6.14
N LEU A 128 7.63 -12.72 -7.23
CA LEU A 128 6.60 -12.58 -8.25
C LEU A 128 5.34 -13.35 -7.86
N LEU A 129 4.19 -12.79 -8.24
CA LEU A 129 2.87 -13.33 -8.01
C LEU A 129 2.02 -13.28 -9.27
N ASP A 130 1.25 -14.32 -9.51
CA ASP A 130 0.14 -14.30 -10.47
C ASP A 130 -1.17 -14.12 -9.68
N VAL A 131 -1.66 -12.89 -9.61
CA VAL A 131 -2.84 -12.54 -8.82
C VAL A 131 -4.10 -12.74 -9.66
N PRO A 132 -5.07 -13.57 -9.21
CA PRO A 132 -6.28 -13.85 -9.97
C PRO A 132 -7.27 -12.68 -9.92
N PHE A 133 -7.85 -12.37 -11.08
CA PHE A 133 -8.89 -11.37 -11.25
C PHE A 133 -10.00 -11.85 -12.18
N THR A 134 -11.19 -11.27 -12.04
CA THR A 134 -12.19 -11.16 -13.08
C THR A 134 -12.07 -9.80 -13.76
N ARG A 135 -12.73 -9.60 -14.91
CA ARG A 135 -12.78 -8.28 -15.56
C ARG A 135 -13.32 -7.21 -14.60
N ASP A 136 -14.37 -7.54 -13.86
CA ASP A 136 -14.98 -6.61 -12.91
C ASP A 136 -14.07 -6.30 -11.72
N SER A 137 -13.43 -7.31 -11.13
CA SER A 137 -12.52 -7.07 -9.98
C SER A 137 -11.26 -6.32 -10.38
N TRP A 138 -10.69 -6.57 -11.58
CA TRP A 138 -9.57 -5.79 -12.10
C TRP A 138 -9.98 -4.36 -12.44
N ASN A 139 -11.14 -4.17 -13.07
CA ASN A 139 -11.69 -2.83 -13.29
C ASN A 139 -11.85 -2.06 -11.98
N GLY A 140 -12.39 -2.70 -10.93
CA GLY A 140 -12.51 -2.11 -9.60
C GLY A 140 -11.16 -1.76 -8.97
N ARG A 141 -10.15 -2.64 -9.12
CA ARG A 141 -8.78 -2.39 -8.64
C ARG A 141 -8.14 -1.17 -9.32
N MET A 142 -8.28 -1.08 -10.64
CA MET A 142 -7.75 0.05 -11.41
C MET A 142 -8.50 1.35 -11.10
N LYS A 143 -9.83 1.30 -10.95
CA LYS A 143 -10.65 2.46 -10.55
C LYS A 143 -10.24 3.01 -9.18
N ALA A 144 -9.80 2.15 -8.25
CA ALA A 144 -9.36 2.55 -6.93
C ALA A 144 -7.94 3.17 -6.91
N CYS A 145 -7.17 3.09 -8.00
CA CYS A 145 -5.85 3.69 -8.04
C CYS A 145 -5.93 5.23 -8.01
N ARG A 146 -4.84 5.87 -7.56
CA ARG A 146 -4.77 7.34 -7.47
C ARG A 146 -4.93 8.03 -8.82
N GLY A 147 -4.51 7.37 -9.89
CA GLY A 147 -4.64 7.89 -11.26
C GLY A 147 -6.09 8.13 -11.69
N ILE A 148 -7.03 7.41 -11.12
CA ILE A 148 -8.47 7.49 -11.43
C ILE A 148 -9.26 8.01 -10.21
N GLY A 149 -9.46 7.18 -9.18
CA GLY A 149 -10.42 7.42 -8.12
C GLY A 149 -10.15 8.64 -7.25
N ALA A 150 -8.89 9.06 -7.10
CA ALA A 150 -8.52 10.21 -6.28
C ALA A 150 -8.30 11.50 -7.10
N THR A 151 -8.34 11.43 -8.43
CA THR A 151 -7.92 12.55 -9.30
C THR A 151 -9.02 13.01 -10.27
N LEU A 152 -9.80 12.08 -10.83
CA LEU A 152 -10.79 12.39 -11.86
C LEU A 152 -12.15 12.77 -11.27
N SER A 153 -12.94 13.52 -12.03
CA SER A 153 -14.34 13.80 -11.69
C SER A 153 -15.21 12.54 -11.77
N PRO A 154 -16.39 12.50 -11.13
CA PRO A 154 -17.30 11.37 -11.25
C PRO A 154 -17.69 11.01 -12.68
N GLU A 155 -17.85 12.03 -13.55
CA GLU A 155 -18.19 11.87 -14.97
C GLU A 155 -17.02 11.23 -15.74
N GLU A 156 -15.79 11.68 -15.50
CA GLU A 156 -14.59 11.12 -16.11
C GLU A 156 -14.34 9.68 -15.62
N ILE A 157 -14.55 9.40 -14.34
CA ILE A 157 -14.47 8.04 -13.78
C ILE A 157 -15.48 7.12 -14.49
N ALA A 158 -16.72 7.55 -14.68
CA ALA A 158 -17.75 6.75 -15.34
C ALA A 158 -17.41 6.50 -16.84
N ALA A 159 -16.87 7.50 -17.53
CA ALA A 159 -16.41 7.37 -18.91
C ALA A 159 -15.24 6.39 -19.01
N TRP A 160 -14.23 6.55 -18.16
CA TRP A 160 -13.07 5.65 -18.07
C TRP A 160 -13.50 4.20 -17.75
N GLU A 161 -14.38 4.01 -16.78
CA GLU A 161 -14.86 2.68 -16.38
C GLU A 161 -15.53 1.94 -17.53
N LYS A 162 -16.39 2.64 -18.30
CA LYS A 162 -17.04 2.08 -19.48
C LYS A 162 -16.02 1.65 -20.54
N GLU A 163 -15.02 2.50 -20.80
CA GLU A 163 -13.98 2.23 -21.79
C GLU A 163 -13.06 1.11 -21.33
N HIS A 164 -12.66 1.10 -20.06
CA HIS A 164 -11.81 0.05 -19.49
C HIS A 164 -12.49 -1.32 -19.51
N LEU A 165 -13.77 -1.42 -19.15
CA LEU A 165 -14.54 -2.66 -19.28
C LEU A 165 -14.64 -3.13 -20.73
N GLN A 166 -14.79 -2.22 -21.69
CA GLN A 166 -14.77 -2.56 -23.13
C GLN A 166 -13.38 -3.05 -23.57
N LEU A 167 -12.31 -2.41 -23.13
CA LEU A 167 -10.93 -2.84 -23.36
C LEU A 167 -10.72 -4.26 -22.83
N LEU A 168 -11.10 -4.52 -21.57
CA LEU A 168 -10.93 -5.84 -20.95
C LEU A 168 -11.68 -6.95 -21.67
N ARG A 169 -12.89 -6.67 -22.21
CA ARG A 169 -13.61 -7.66 -23.04
C ARG A 169 -12.86 -8.04 -24.31
N THR A 170 -12.02 -7.16 -24.82
CA THR A 170 -11.24 -7.38 -26.03
C THR A 170 -9.93 -8.12 -25.76
N ILE A 171 -9.26 -7.83 -24.64
CA ILE A 171 -7.89 -8.30 -24.38
C ILE A 171 -7.78 -9.42 -23.36
N ALA A 172 -8.81 -9.65 -22.52
CA ALA A 172 -8.76 -10.60 -21.41
C ALA A 172 -9.95 -11.55 -21.42
N PRO A 173 -9.78 -12.84 -21.01
CA PRO A 173 -10.89 -13.74 -20.72
C PRO A 173 -11.69 -13.22 -19.49
N GLU A 174 -12.80 -13.89 -19.13
CA GLU A 174 -13.61 -13.47 -17.96
C GLU A 174 -12.83 -13.56 -16.64
N ALA A 175 -12.02 -14.61 -16.49
CA ALA A 175 -11.10 -14.79 -15.37
C ALA A 175 -9.67 -14.91 -15.91
N PHE A 176 -8.74 -14.23 -15.29
CA PHE A 176 -7.32 -14.15 -15.69
C PHE A 176 -6.43 -13.89 -14.48
N THR A 177 -5.14 -13.93 -14.66
CA THR A 177 -4.17 -13.47 -13.68
C THR A 177 -3.48 -12.21 -14.18
N VAL A 178 -3.05 -11.36 -13.27
CA VAL A 178 -2.18 -10.22 -13.55
C VAL A 178 -0.88 -10.41 -12.80
N LYS A 179 0.24 -10.24 -13.50
CA LYS A 179 1.57 -10.33 -12.91
C LYS A 179 1.77 -9.20 -11.90
N HIS A 180 2.09 -9.57 -10.67
CA HIS A 180 2.47 -8.66 -9.59
C HIS A 180 3.82 -9.05 -9.03
N TYR A 181 4.43 -8.15 -8.27
CA TYR A 181 5.43 -8.51 -7.28
C TYR A 181 4.96 -8.09 -5.89
N ALA A 182 5.45 -8.77 -4.87
CA ALA A 182 5.38 -8.30 -3.49
C ALA A 182 6.78 -8.02 -2.98
N ALA A 183 6.91 -6.99 -2.16
CA ALA A 183 8.14 -6.68 -1.46
C ALA A 183 7.86 -6.56 0.05
N ILE A 184 8.79 -7.08 0.84
CA ILE A 184 8.73 -7.10 2.30
C ILE A 184 10.03 -6.52 2.83
N ALA A 185 9.93 -5.64 3.84
CA ALA A 185 11.06 -5.27 4.68
C ALA A 185 10.63 -5.39 6.15
N GLU A 186 11.34 -6.23 6.90
CA GLU A 186 11.16 -6.40 8.34
C GLU A 186 12.27 -5.67 9.08
N LEU A 187 11.88 -4.81 10.00
CA LEU A 187 12.79 -4.10 10.88
C LEU A 187 12.54 -4.53 12.33
N THR A 188 13.61 -4.84 13.04
CA THR A 188 13.54 -5.15 14.49
C THR A 188 14.04 -3.95 15.29
N LYS A 189 13.28 -3.57 16.31
CA LYS A 189 13.65 -2.48 17.21
C LYS A 189 14.99 -2.74 17.88
N LYS A 190 15.93 -1.79 17.77
CA LYS A 190 17.21 -1.84 18.47
C LYS A 190 17.02 -1.77 19.98
N GLU A 191 17.82 -2.53 20.70
CA GLU A 191 17.97 -2.32 22.14
C GLU A 191 18.72 -1.01 22.35
N HIS A 192 18.06 -0.03 22.94
CA HIS A 192 18.76 1.13 23.45
C HIS A 192 19.57 0.67 24.66
N THR A 193 20.86 0.48 24.52
CA THR A 193 21.75 0.42 25.66
C THR A 193 21.68 1.80 26.33
N PRO A 194 21.22 1.91 27.60
CA PRO A 194 21.27 3.20 28.28
C PRO A 194 22.73 3.66 28.26
N CYS A 195 23.01 4.84 27.76
CA CYS A 195 24.29 5.48 27.99
C CYS A 195 24.49 5.60 29.51
N THR A 196 25.40 4.77 30.06
CA THR A 196 25.87 4.84 31.45
C THR A 196 26.70 6.09 31.67
#